data_7f9995e660301e81c3ddc0347b922907
#
_entry.id   7f9995e660301e81c3ddc0347b922907
#
_cell.length_a   1.000
_cell.length_b   1.000
_cell.length_c   1.000
_cell.angle_alpha   90.00
_cell.angle_beta   90.00
_cell.angle_gamma   90.00
#
_symmetry.space_group_name_H-M   'P 1'
#
loop_
_entity.id
_entity.type
_entity.pdbx_description
1 polymer ?
#
loop_
_entity_poly.entity_id
_entity_poly.type
_entity_poly.pdbx_seq_one_letter_code
_entity_poly.pdbx_strand_id
1 'polypeptide(L)'
;QPTDLNNKKPATINAYNQRYQQFSNELNNTKTNADRILKEQNPSVANVNNALNKVREVQQKLNEARALLENKENNDELVRAKEQLQQAVDQVPSTEGMTRQTKDDYNSKQQAAQQEITKAQQVIDNGDATTQQISNAKTNVERALEALNNAKTGLRADKEELQNAYNQLTQNIDTSGKTPSSIKKYNEAKSRIQSQI
;
A
#
# COMPACT_ATOMS: atom_id res chain seq x y z
N GLN A 1 35.57 -15.50 5.21
CA GLN A 1 34.40 -15.56 4.34
C GLN A 1 33.82 -14.16 4.12
N PRO A 2 33.33 -13.85 2.91
CA PRO A 2 32.68 -12.57 2.64
C PRO A 2 31.46 -12.36 3.55
N THR A 3 31.16 -11.10 3.87
CA THR A 3 29.95 -10.76 4.60
C THR A 3 28.73 -10.87 3.68
N ASP A 4 27.69 -11.53 4.15
CA ASP A 4 26.40 -11.61 3.45
C ASP A 4 25.61 -10.30 3.66
N LEU A 5 25.37 -9.59 2.55
CA LEU A 5 24.60 -8.33 2.54
C LEU A 5 23.19 -8.52 1.96
N ASN A 6 22.83 -9.76 1.59
CA ASN A 6 21.50 -10.03 1.01
C ASN A 6 20.40 -9.81 2.05
N ASN A 7 19.31 -9.23 1.62
CA ASN A 7 18.14 -8.98 2.44
C ASN A 7 18.43 -8.18 3.72
N LYS A 8 19.41 -7.27 3.64
CA LYS A 8 19.73 -6.36 4.74
C LYS A 8 19.16 -4.97 4.50
N LYS A 9 18.79 -4.28 5.56
CA LYS A 9 18.35 -2.88 5.50
C LYS A 9 19.49 -2.01 4.95
N PRO A 10 19.25 -1.18 3.92
CA PRO A 10 20.28 -0.34 3.30
C PRO A 10 21.05 0.55 4.30
N ALA A 11 20.36 1.13 5.27
CA ALA A 11 21.01 1.95 6.30
C ALA A 11 22.01 1.14 7.12
N THR A 12 21.72 -0.13 7.39
CA THR A 12 22.62 -1.01 8.15
C THR A 12 23.80 -1.48 7.30
N ILE A 13 23.62 -1.63 5.99
CA ILE A 13 24.73 -1.89 5.06
C ILE A 13 25.69 -0.70 5.06
N ASN A 14 25.17 0.52 5.02
CA ASN A 14 26.01 1.72 5.07
C ASN A 14 26.79 1.80 6.40
N ALA A 15 26.14 1.51 7.52
CA ALA A 15 26.80 1.49 8.82
C ALA A 15 27.91 0.43 8.88
N TYR A 16 27.64 -0.77 8.35
CA TYR A 16 28.64 -1.83 8.22
C TYR A 16 29.82 -1.38 7.36
N ASN A 17 29.57 -0.81 6.18
CA ASN A 17 30.63 -0.37 5.27
C ASN A 17 31.51 0.71 5.90
N GLN A 18 30.91 1.67 6.60
CA GLN A 18 31.66 2.72 7.29
C GLN A 18 32.54 2.13 8.40
N ARG A 19 32.01 1.20 9.18
CA ARG A 19 32.80 0.54 10.24
C ARG A 19 33.93 -0.31 9.63
N TYR A 20 33.64 -1.06 8.58
CA TYR A 20 34.63 -1.88 7.88
C TYR A 20 35.81 -1.04 7.36
N GLN A 21 35.54 0.13 6.78
CA GLN A 21 36.58 1.01 6.26
C GLN A 21 37.58 1.45 7.35
N GLN A 22 37.14 1.54 8.62
CA GLN A 22 38.00 1.94 9.72
C GLN A 22 39.12 0.95 10.00
N PHE A 23 38.92 -0.34 9.64
CA PHE A 23 39.93 -1.38 9.91
C PHE A 23 40.29 -2.24 8.68
N SER A 24 39.83 -1.86 7.48
CA SER A 24 40.09 -2.65 6.27
C SER A 24 41.58 -2.81 5.97
N ASN A 25 42.38 -1.74 6.16
CA ASN A 25 43.84 -1.81 5.99
C ASN A 25 44.48 -2.71 7.02
N GLU A 26 44.07 -2.61 8.27
CA GLU A 26 44.54 -3.49 9.36
C GLU A 26 44.21 -4.96 9.06
N LEU A 27 42.99 -5.21 8.55
CA LEU A 27 42.56 -6.56 8.17
C LEU A 27 43.44 -7.12 7.05
N ASN A 28 43.70 -6.35 6.01
CA ASN A 28 44.54 -6.78 4.89
C ASN A 28 45.97 -7.05 5.32
N ASN A 29 46.56 -6.17 6.15
CA ASN A 29 47.88 -6.33 6.68
C ASN A 29 47.97 -7.57 7.59
N THR A 30 46.95 -7.82 8.39
CA THR A 30 46.87 -8.98 9.29
C THR A 30 46.82 -10.28 8.49
N LYS A 31 45.99 -10.31 7.40
CA LYS A 31 45.93 -11.46 6.48
C LYS A 31 47.28 -11.73 5.84
N THR A 32 47.92 -10.69 5.30
CA THR A 32 49.22 -10.82 4.66
C THR A 32 50.30 -11.36 5.60
N ASN A 33 50.36 -10.82 6.83
CA ASN A 33 51.31 -11.26 7.82
C ASN A 33 51.06 -12.72 8.26
N ALA A 34 49.78 -13.07 8.52
CA ALA A 34 49.44 -14.43 8.94
C ALA A 34 49.75 -15.43 7.81
N ASP A 35 49.45 -15.09 6.57
CA ASP A 35 49.71 -15.92 5.40
C ASP A 35 51.22 -16.16 5.26
N ARG A 36 52.05 -15.13 5.43
CA ARG A 36 53.49 -15.23 5.40
C ARG A 36 54.02 -16.19 6.49
N ILE A 37 53.55 -16.07 7.72
CA ILE A 37 53.96 -16.94 8.83
C ILE A 37 53.50 -18.38 8.60
N LEU A 38 52.29 -18.59 8.10
CA LEU A 38 51.78 -19.92 7.79
C LEU A 38 52.62 -20.66 6.72
N LYS A 39 53.31 -19.91 5.86
CA LYS A 39 54.18 -20.47 4.81
C LYS A 39 55.63 -20.68 5.25
N GLU A 40 56.02 -20.16 6.41
CA GLU A 40 57.36 -20.38 6.98
C GLU A 40 57.50 -21.84 7.42
N GLN A 41 58.65 -22.46 7.19
CA GLN A 41 58.91 -23.84 7.62
C GLN A 41 59.03 -23.95 9.14
N ASN A 42 59.66 -22.98 9.76
CA ASN A 42 59.94 -23.01 11.20
C ASN A 42 59.76 -21.61 11.84
N PRO A 43 58.50 -21.10 11.92
CA PRO A 43 58.26 -19.84 12.53
C PRO A 43 58.52 -19.92 14.04
N SER A 44 58.89 -18.78 14.67
CA SER A 44 59.02 -18.71 16.12
C SER A 44 57.62 -18.80 16.77
N VAL A 45 57.57 -19.37 17.96
CA VAL A 45 56.34 -19.42 18.79
C VAL A 45 55.80 -18.00 19.04
N ALA A 46 56.70 -17.04 19.32
CA ALA A 46 56.30 -15.65 19.52
C ALA A 46 55.62 -15.05 18.31
N ASN A 47 56.16 -15.29 17.09
CA ASN A 47 55.60 -14.78 15.86
C ASN A 47 54.22 -15.42 15.55
N VAL A 48 54.08 -16.72 15.79
CA VAL A 48 52.79 -17.43 15.61
C VAL A 48 51.74 -16.85 16.59
N ASN A 49 52.10 -16.70 17.85
CA ASN A 49 51.19 -16.17 18.88
C ASN A 49 50.79 -14.71 18.59
N ASN A 50 51.73 -13.87 18.19
CA ASN A 50 51.45 -12.48 17.83
C ASN A 50 50.52 -12.39 16.64
N ALA A 51 50.75 -13.20 15.60
CA ALA A 51 49.88 -13.27 14.43
C ALA A 51 48.48 -13.76 14.81
N LEU A 52 48.39 -14.80 15.64
CA LEU A 52 47.11 -15.34 16.11
C LEU A 52 46.32 -14.31 16.91
N ASN A 53 46.97 -13.60 17.83
CA ASN A 53 46.33 -12.56 18.62
C ASN A 53 45.79 -11.43 17.72
N LYS A 54 46.55 -11.05 16.69
CA LYS A 54 46.15 -10.02 15.74
C LYS A 54 44.97 -10.47 14.89
N VAL A 55 44.98 -11.71 14.41
CA VAL A 55 43.86 -12.30 13.67
C VAL A 55 42.60 -12.28 14.53
N ARG A 56 42.69 -12.67 15.80
CA ARG A 56 41.55 -12.67 16.72
C ARG A 56 41.01 -11.26 16.97
N GLU A 57 41.91 -10.30 17.14
CA GLU A 57 41.56 -8.88 17.35
C GLU A 57 40.78 -8.34 16.14
N VAL A 58 41.28 -8.58 14.93
CA VAL A 58 40.63 -8.12 13.69
C VAL A 58 39.33 -8.87 13.44
N GLN A 59 39.28 -10.18 13.77
CA GLN A 59 38.02 -10.96 13.65
C GLN A 59 36.94 -10.39 14.56
N GLN A 60 37.33 -9.95 15.77
CA GLN A 60 36.36 -9.29 16.66
C GLN A 60 35.82 -7.98 16.08
N LYS A 61 36.72 -7.15 15.50
CA LYS A 61 36.29 -5.92 14.81
C LYS A 61 35.31 -6.23 13.65
N LEU A 62 35.61 -7.27 12.89
CA LEU A 62 34.71 -7.71 11.80
C LEU A 62 33.36 -8.19 12.35
N ASN A 63 33.37 -8.95 13.44
CA ASN A 63 32.13 -9.41 14.08
C ASN A 63 31.29 -8.23 14.59
N GLU A 64 31.92 -7.22 15.16
CA GLU A 64 31.25 -6.00 15.64
C GLU A 64 30.64 -5.22 14.46
N ALA A 65 31.34 -5.13 13.31
CA ALA A 65 30.82 -4.51 12.12
C ALA A 65 29.62 -5.29 11.55
N ARG A 66 29.74 -6.62 11.50
CA ARG A 66 28.65 -7.50 11.04
C ARG A 66 27.43 -7.44 11.95
N ALA A 67 27.61 -7.20 13.23
CA ALA A 67 26.51 -7.05 14.20
C ALA A 67 25.63 -5.81 13.93
N LEU A 68 26.11 -4.85 13.14
CA LEU A 68 25.31 -3.69 12.71
C LEU A 68 24.27 -4.04 11.67
N LEU A 69 24.44 -5.14 10.95
CA LEU A 69 23.54 -5.55 9.86
C LEU A 69 22.21 -6.06 10.43
N GLU A 70 21.13 -5.58 9.86
CA GLU A 70 19.78 -6.02 10.19
C GLU A 70 19.06 -6.48 8.94
N ASN A 71 18.29 -7.55 9.05
CA ASN A 71 17.43 -8.03 7.98
C ASN A 71 16.29 -7.05 7.69
N LYS A 72 15.90 -6.93 6.43
CA LYS A 72 14.68 -6.24 6.05
C LYS A 72 13.48 -6.89 6.74
N GLU A 73 12.49 -6.07 7.09
CA GLU A 73 11.24 -6.56 7.62
C GLU A 73 10.41 -7.25 6.53
N ASN A 74 9.59 -8.22 6.93
CA ASN A 74 8.67 -8.90 6.02
C ASN A 74 7.51 -7.98 5.68
N ASN A 75 7.28 -7.75 4.39
CA ASN A 75 6.19 -6.93 3.88
C ASN A 75 5.19 -7.70 3.00
N ASP A 76 5.20 -9.02 3.02
CA ASP A 76 4.37 -9.84 2.13
C ASP A 76 2.88 -9.56 2.30
N GLU A 77 2.42 -9.35 3.52
CA GLU A 77 1.01 -9.03 3.79
C GLU A 77 0.62 -7.66 3.23
N LEU A 78 1.53 -6.68 3.29
CA LEU A 78 1.29 -5.37 2.70
C LEU A 78 1.21 -5.46 1.17
N VAL A 79 2.09 -6.23 0.55
CA VAL A 79 2.07 -6.47 -0.90
C VAL A 79 0.73 -7.07 -1.32
N ARG A 80 0.25 -8.09 -0.61
CA ARG A 80 -1.06 -8.71 -0.88
C ARG A 80 -2.21 -7.73 -0.69
N ALA A 81 -2.20 -6.96 0.40
CA ALA A 81 -3.23 -5.96 0.66
C ALA A 81 -3.28 -4.90 -0.45
N LYS A 82 -2.11 -4.41 -0.89
CA LYS A 82 -2.02 -3.47 -2.00
C LYS A 82 -2.59 -4.05 -3.29
N GLU A 83 -2.27 -5.30 -3.60
CA GLU A 83 -2.80 -5.99 -4.80
C GLU A 83 -4.31 -6.12 -4.75
N GLN A 84 -4.88 -6.45 -3.61
CA GLN A 84 -6.34 -6.52 -3.43
C GLN A 84 -7.00 -5.15 -3.65
N LEU A 85 -6.39 -4.08 -3.14
CA LEU A 85 -6.88 -2.73 -3.35
C LEU A 85 -6.79 -2.33 -4.82
N GLN A 86 -5.68 -2.67 -5.50
CA GLN A 86 -5.50 -2.40 -6.92
C GLN A 86 -6.58 -3.10 -7.76
N GLN A 87 -6.87 -4.36 -7.46
CA GLN A 87 -7.94 -5.09 -8.14
C GLN A 87 -9.31 -4.43 -7.95
N ALA A 88 -9.59 -3.96 -6.74
CA ALA A 88 -10.84 -3.27 -6.45
C ALA A 88 -10.95 -1.92 -7.18
N VAL A 89 -9.85 -1.19 -7.28
CA VAL A 89 -9.79 0.08 -8.03
C VAL A 89 -9.99 -0.17 -9.53
N ASP A 90 -9.43 -1.25 -10.07
CA ASP A 90 -9.52 -1.59 -11.49
C ASP A 90 -10.91 -2.09 -11.89
N GLN A 91 -11.69 -2.61 -10.95
CA GLN A 91 -13.07 -3.03 -11.17
C GLN A 91 -14.02 -1.83 -11.06
N VAL A 92 -14.07 -1.02 -12.10
CA VAL A 92 -14.89 0.19 -12.15
C VAL A 92 -16.35 -0.19 -12.47
N PRO A 93 -17.32 0.09 -11.57
CA PRO A 93 -18.72 -0.12 -11.87
C PRO A 93 -19.23 0.93 -12.85
N SER A 94 -20.30 0.60 -13.58
CA SER A 94 -21.02 1.62 -14.33
C SER A 94 -21.72 2.57 -13.37
N THR A 95 -21.52 3.88 -13.57
CA THR A 95 -22.18 4.93 -12.80
C THR A 95 -23.24 5.68 -13.61
N GLU A 96 -23.51 5.22 -14.82
CA GLU A 96 -24.54 5.80 -15.67
C GLU A 96 -25.90 5.68 -15.01
N GLY A 97 -26.65 6.79 -14.98
CA GLY A 97 -27.97 6.82 -14.34
C GLY A 97 -27.95 6.78 -12.81
N MET A 98 -26.79 6.87 -12.17
CA MET A 98 -26.68 6.95 -10.72
C MET A 98 -26.79 8.40 -10.23
N THR A 99 -27.16 8.60 -8.95
CA THR A 99 -27.21 9.93 -8.37
C THR A 99 -25.83 10.58 -8.35
N ARG A 100 -25.78 11.89 -8.55
CA ARG A 100 -24.53 12.65 -8.49
C ARG A 100 -23.81 12.46 -7.18
N GLN A 101 -24.55 12.50 -6.06
CA GLN A 101 -23.98 12.36 -4.72
C GLN A 101 -23.24 11.02 -4.57
N THR A 102 -23.86 9.91 -4.98
CA THR A 102 -23.23 8.58 -4.83
C THR A 102 -22.11 8.36 -5.83
N LYS A 103 -22.18 8.94 -7.04
CA LYS A 103 -21.07 8.95 -8.00
C LYS A 103 -19.86 9.70 -7.47
N ASP A 104 -20.07 10.90 -6.93
CA ASP A 104 -18.98 11.73 -6.40
C ASP A 104 -18.33 11.05 -5.20
N ASP A 105 -19.10 10.43 -4.32
CA ASP A 105 -18.57 9.65 -3.20
C ASP A 105 -17.70 8.49 -3.70
N TYR A 106 -18.18 7.71 -4.66
CA TYR A 106 -17.40 6.63 -5.25
C TYR A 106 -16.10 7.15 -5.88
N ASN A 107 -16.17 8.21 -6.68
CA ASN A 107 -14.98 8.78 -7.33
C ASN A 107 -13.97 9.28 -6.31
N SER A 108 -14.43 9.90 -5.23
CA SER A 108 -13.58 10.35 -4.12
C SER A 108 -12.86 9.19 -3.43
N LYS A 109 -13.58 8.09 -3.16
CA LYS A 109 -13.01 6.90 -2.54
C LYS A 109 -12.03 6.18 -3.46
N GLN A 110 -12.30 6.19 -4.77
CA GLN A 110 -11.37 5.63 -5.76
C GLN A 110 -10.05 6.43 -5.80
N GLN A 111 -10.12 7.75 -5.79
CA GLN A 111 -8.92 8.58 -5.74
C GLN A 111 -8.13 8.37 -4.44
N ALA A 112 -8.83 8.31 -3.31
CA ALA A 112 -8.19 8.02 -2.02
C ALA A 112 -7.51 6.65 -2.03
N ALA A 113 -8.15 5.65 -2.62
CA ALA A 113 -7.58 4.31 -2.76
C ALA A 113 -6.31 4.32 -3.62
N GLN A 114 -6.30 5.05 -4.73
CA GLN A 114 -5.11 5.19 -5.58
C GLN A 114 -3.95 5.86 -4.82
N GLN A 115 -4.25 6.86 -4.00
CA GLN A 115 -3.24 7.50 -3.15
C GLN A 115 -2.65 6.52 -2.12
N GLU A 116 -3.50 5.70 -1.51
CA GLU A 116 -3.01 4.68 -0.56
C GLU A 116 -2.19 3.59 -1.25
N ILE A 117 -2.52 3.22 -2.48
CA ILE A 117 -1.70 2.30 -3.29
C ILE A 117 -0.30 2.90 -3.51
N THR A 118 -0.22 4.17 -3.86
CA THR A 118 1.06 4.86 -4.06
C THR A 118 1.88 4.91 -2.76
N LYS A 119 1.24 5.25 -1.64
CA LYS A 119 1.90 5.27 -0.34
C LYS A 119 2.38 3.89 0.09
N ALA A 120 1.57 2.86 -0.14
CA ALA A 120 1.94 1.47 0.15
C ALA A 120 3.16 1.04 -0.68
N GLN A 121 3.19 1.41 -1.95
CA GLN A 121 4.32 1.10 -2.83
C GLN A 121 5.61 1.76 -2.33
N GLN A 122 5.53 3.00 -1.85
CA GLN A 122 6.68 3.69 -1.25
C GLN A 122 7.24 2.94 -0.04
N VAL A 123 6.36 2.42 0.81
CA VAL A 123 6.76 1.61 1.97
C VAL A 123 7.38 0.27 1.52
N ILE A 124 6.79 -0.39 0.53
CA ILE A 124 7.30 -1.65 -0.05
C ILE A 124 8.70 -1.44 -0.62
N ASP A 125 8.91 -0.34 -1.35
CA ASP A 125 10.18 -0.02 -1.99
C ASP A 125 11.25 0.47 -1.00
N ASN A 126 10.84 0.87 0.20
CA ASN A 126 11.76 1.30 1.24
C ASN A 126 12.36 0.10 1.97
N GLY A 127 13.60 -0.25 1.61
CA GLY A 127 14.32 -1.35 2.25
C GLY A 127 14.54 -1.16 3.75
N ASP A 128 14.48 0.08 4.26
CA ASP A 128 14.61 0.42 5.68
C ASP A 128 13.27 0.51 6.42
N ALA A 129 12.16 0.17 5.77
CA ALA A 129 10.85 0.27 6.39
C ALA A 129 10.79 -0.53 7.70
N THR A 130 10.24 0.10 8.73
CA THR A 130 10.02 -0.53 10.03
C THR A 130 8.76 -1.38 10.02
N THR A 131 8.66 -2.32 10.96
CA THR A 131 7.44 -3.11 11.17
C THR A 131 6.22 -2.21 11.38
N GLN A 132 6.39 -1.11 12.12
CA GLN A 132 5.32 -0.15 12.37
C GLN A 132 4.86 0.55 11.09
N GLN A 133 5.81 0.97 10.25
CA GLN A 133 5.47 1.61 8.96
C GLN A 133 4.73 0.66 8.04
N ILE A 134 5.15 -0.60 7.98
CA ILE A 134 4.50 -1.65 7.18
C ILE A 134 3.09 -1.92 7.71
N SER A 135 2.93 -2.05 9.02
CA SER A 135 1.63 -2.28 9.66
C SER A 135 0.66 -1.12 9.43
N ASN A 136 1.14 0.12 9.57
CA ASN A 136 0.32 1.31 9.33
C ASN A 136 -0.13 1.39 7.86
N ALA A 137 0.77 1.12 6.93
CA ALA A 137 0.44 1.10 5.50
C ALA A 137 -0.61 0.03 5.18
N LYS A 138 -0.47 -1.16 5.74
CA LYS A 138 -1.45 -2.25 5.60
C LYS A 138 -2.83 -1.83 6.11
N THR A 139 -2.89 -1.25 7.29
CA THR A 139 -4.14 -0.76 7.89
C THR A 139 -4.80 0.29 7.00
N ASN A 140 -4.03 1.24 6.48
CA ASN A 140 -4.54 2.29 5.61
C ASN A 140 -5.08 1.73 4.29
N VAL A 141 -4.39 0.74 3.71
CA VAL A 141 -4.85 0.04 2.50
C VAL A 141 -6.16 -0.70 2.75
N GLU A 142 -6.26 -1.42 3.87
CA GLU A 142 -7.48 -2.16 4.24
C GLU A 142 -8.67 -1.22 4.46
N ARG A 143 -8.46 -0.08 5.10
CA ARG A 143 -9.49 0.95 5.29
C ARG A 143 -9.94 1.55 3.96
N ALA A 144 -9.01 1.81 3.07
CA ALA A 144 -9.33 2.34 1.74
C ALA A 144 -10.15 1.33 0.93
N LEU A 145 -9.82 0.04 1.03
CA LEU A 145 -10.59 -1.03 0.38
C LEU A 145 -12.02 -1.10 0.91
N GLU A 146 -12.19 -1.06 2.22
CA GLU A 146 -13.51 -1.06 2.84
C GLU A 146 -14.32 0.17 2.41
N ALA A 147 -13.72 1.36 2.45
CA ALA A 147 -14.38 2.60 2.02
C ALA A 147 -14.78 2.56 0.54
N LEU A 148 -13.92 2.03 -0.32
CA LEU A 148 -14.21 1.88 -1.74
C LEU A 148 -15.37 0.92 -1.99
N ASN A 149 -15.36 -0.23 -1.33
CA ASN A 149 -16.42 -1.23 -1.46
C ASN A 149 -17.75 -0.69 -0.94
N ASN A 150 -17.74 0.05 0.16
CA ASN A 150 -18.94 0.68 0.70
C ASN A 150 -19.49 1.74 -0.26
N ALA A 151 -18.63 2.51 -0.91
CA ALA A 151 -19.06 3.49 -1.91
C ALA A 151 -19.65 2.81 -3.16
N LYS A 152 -19.08 1.67 -3.59
CA LYS A 152 -19.64 0.86 -4.69
C LYS A 152 -21.06 0.36 -4.36
N THR A 153 -21.24 -0.21 -3.18
CA THR A 153 -22.54 -0.71 -2.74
C THR A 153 -23.52 0.44 -2.43
N GLY A 154 -22.99 1.63 -2.19
CA GLY A 154 -23.76 2.83 -1.94
C GLY A 154 -24.31 3.53 -3.19
N LEU A 155 -23.87 3.12 -4.40
CA LEU A 155 -24.36 3.70 -5.64
C LEU A 155 -25.87 3.51 -5.76
N ARG A 156 -26.60 4.57 -6.11
CA ARG A 156 -28.05 4.59 -6.20
C ARG A 156 -28.50 5.18 -7.53
N ALA A 157 -29.49 4.55 -8.14
CA ALA A 157 -30.12 5.06 -9.34
C ALA A 157 -30.75 6.44 -9.09
N ASP A 158 -30.54 7.35 -10.02
CA ASP A 158 -31.21 8.64 -10.00
C ASP A 158 -32.64 8.47 -10.52
N LYS A 159 -33.60 8.81 -9.69
CA LYS A 159 -35.03 8.73 -9.99
C LYS A 159 -35.71 10.09 -10.03
N GLU A 160 -34.93 11.17 -10.05
CA GLU A 160 -35.47 12.53 -10.01
C GLU A 160 -36.35 12.80 -11.25
N GLU A 161 -35.87 12.47 -12.44
CA GLU A 161 -36.60 12.64 -13.65
C GLU A 161 -37.91 11.84 -13.64
N LEU A 162 -37.86 10.58 -13.22
CA LEU A 162 -39.05 9.76 -13.06
C LEU A 162 -40.05 10.35 -12.06
N GLN A 163 -39.53 10.84 -10.93
CA GLN A 163 -40.37 11.47 -9.90
C GLN A 163 -41.08 12.73 -10.45
N ASN A 164 -40.32 13.56 -11.19
CA ASN A 164 -40.88 14.76 -11.82
C ASN A 164 -41.93 14.42 -12.85
N ALA A 165 -41.70 13.44 -13.72
CA ALA A 165 -42.67 12.97 -14.69
C ALA A 165 -43.93 12.40 -14.02
N TYR A 166 -43.74 11.62 -12.94
CA TYR A 166 -44.84 11.09 -12.16
C TYR A 166 -45.67 12.21 -11.52
N ASN A 167 -45.00 13.23 -10.95
CA ASN A 167 -45.68 14.37 -10.34
C ASN A 167 -46.49 15.16 -11.37
N GLN A 168 -45.96 15.36 -12.60
CA GLN A 168 -46.67 16.01 -13.66
C GLN A 168 -47.89 15.20 -14.07
N LEU A 169 -47.77 13.89 -14.13
CA LEU A 169 -48.88 13.00 -14.49
C LEU A 169 -50.00 13.05 -13.45
N THR A 170 -49.66 13.19 -12.17
CA THR A 170 -50.62 13.20 -11.07
C THR A 170 -51.06 14.61 -10.65
N GLN A 171 -50.55 15.66 -11.33
CA GLN A 171 -50.91 17.05 -11.03
C GLN A 171 -52.37 17.31 -11.33
N ASN A 172 -53.04 18.00 -10.42
CA ASN A 172 -54.41 18.45 -10.64
C ASN A 172 -54.46 19.57 -11.68
N ILE A 173 -55.31 19.39 -12.68
CA ILE A 173 -55.54 20.38 -13.72
C ILE A 173 -56.68 21.32 -13.24
N ASP A 174 -56.51 22.62 -13.55
CA ASP A 174 -57.59 23.57 -13.35
C ASP A 174 -58.76 23.23 -14.27
N THR A 175 -59.85 22.82 -13.66
CA THR A 175 -61.09 22.46 -14.37
C THR A 175 -62.13 23.62 -14.38
N SER A 176 -61.75 24.80 -13.89
CA SER A 176 -62.60 25.98 -13.91
C SER A 176 -63.01 26.34 -15.35
N GLY A 177 -64.27 26.56 -15.59
CA GLY A 177 -64.80 26.88 -16.90
C GLY A 177 -64.87 25.67 -17.87
N LYS A 178 -64.61 24.47 -17.40
CA LYS A 178 -64.76 23.24 -18.20
C LYS A 178 -66.16 22.61 -18.00
N THR A 179 -66.63 21.87 -18.96
CA THR A 179 -67.91 21.17 -18.84
C THR A 179 -67.82 20.02 -17.84
N PRO A 180 -68.89 19.72 -17.09
CA PRO A 180 -68.87 18.57 -16.17
C PRO A 180 -68.54 17.26 -16.85
N SER A 181 -69.00 17.07 -18.08
CA SER A 181 -68.70 15.84 -18.89
C SER A 181 -67.22 15.71 -19.22
N SER A 182 -66.56 16.82 -19.61
CA SER A 182 -65.12 16.80 -19.89
C SER A 182 -64.30 16.61 -18.64
N ILE A 183 -64.72 17.17 -17.51
CA ILE A 183 -64.08 16.96 -16.20
C ILE A 183 -64.15 15.50 -15.80
N LYS A 184 -65.31 14.87 -15.93
CA LYS A 184 -65.50 13.44 -15.63
C LYS A 184 -64.59 12.55 -16.47
N LYS A 185 -64.53 12.78 -17.77
CA LYS A 185 -63.64 12.03 -18.67
C LYS A 185 -62.17 12.15 -18.31
N TYR A 186 -61.75 13.36 -17.96
CA TYR A 186 -60.38 13.62 -17.52
C TYR A 186 -60.08 12.86 -16.25
N ASN A 187 -60.94 12.93 -15.24
CA ASN A 187 -60.74 12.26 -13.96
C ASN A 187 -60.71 10.74 -14.10
N GLU A 188 -61.57 10.18 -14.93
CA GLU A 188 -61.55 8.73 -15.24
C GLU A 188 -60.24 8.29 -15.89
N ALA A 189 -59.74 9.04 -16.86
CA ALA A 189 -58.51 8.77 -17.57
C ALA A 189 -57.32 8.90 -16.59
N LYS A 190 -57.29 9.94 -15.76
CA LYS A 190 -56.27 10.17 -14.75
C LYS A 190 -56.21 9.01 -13.75
N SER A 191 -57.35 8.56 -13.24
CA SER A 191 -57.42 7.44 -12.28
C SER A 191 -56.91 6.14 -12.90
N ARG A 192 -57.23 5.85 -14.16
CA ARG A 192 -56.73 4.65 -14.87
C ARG A 192 -55.21 4.68 -15.02
N ILE A 193 -54.63 5.83 -15.35
CA ILE A 193 -53.19 5.99 -15.51
C ILE A 193 -52.49 5.86 -14.13
N GLN A 194 -53.04 6.49 -13.10
CA GLN A 194 -52.45 6.41 -11.73
C GLN A 194 -52.45 4.98 -11.17
N SER A 195 -53.47 4.18 -11.50
CA SER A 195 -53.58 2.79 -11.05
C SER A 195 -52.57 1.85 -11.73
N GLN A 196 -51.98 2.28 -12.85
CA GLN A 196 -51.00 1.51 -13.62
C GLN A 196 -49.57 1.86 -13.27
N ILE A 197 -49.34 2.88 -12.47
CA ILE A 197 -48.02 3.30 -12.02
C ILE A 197 -47.75 2.72 -10.61
#